data_81e3d5e07116e15e63f8006ba8f04be6
#
_entry.id   81e3d5e07116e15e63f8006ba8f04be6
#
_cell.length_a   1.000
_cell.length_b   1.000
_cell.length_c   1.000
_cell.angle_alpha   90.00
_cell.angle_beta   90.00
_cell.angle_gamma   90.00
#
_symmetry.space_group_name_H-M   'P 1'
#
loop_
_entity.id
_entity.type
_entity.pdbx_description
1 polymer ?
#
loop_
_entity_poly.entity_id
_entity_poly.type
_entity_poly.pdbx_seq_one_letter_code
_entity_poly.pdbx_strand_id
1 'polypeptide(L)'
;MKFLLFSLSFYLFIHALCFSTNKNIILFITDDQSPDAGCYGNKKIKMPNLDALATDGTLFTNAFATTASCSASRSVVLTGLHNHLNGQYGHQHNYHKFSSFHNTQSLPVLLSRHGYRTFRIGKYHVAPEYVYKFDYKIQGNQRNAVQMARECAKLINNKSNKPFFLYFATSDPHRGGGIDRNSKYRPDLFGNKPNNQSHNGVSEVHYGLDDVEVPPFLPDTPTCRAELAQYYQSCTRIDQGLGELIKILKKAGKYNDTLLIFTSDHGIAMPGGKTTVYDPGLRVPFVVRNPYSTEKGVVNNAMISHIDLSLIHI
;
A
#
# COMPACT_ATOMS: atom_id res chain seq x y z
N MET A 1 47.28 30.91 -26.17
CA MET A 1 47.00 29.46 -26.13
C MET A 1 46.91 28.87 -24.71
N LYS A 2 47.20 29.58 -23.63
CA LYS A 2 47.09 29.07 -22.23
C LYS A 2 45.75 29.37 -21.53
N PHE A 3 44.91 30.25 -22.08
CA PHE A 3 43.60 30.61 -21.49
C PHE A 3 42.46 29.70 -21.91
N LEU A 4 42.59 28.92 -22.99
CA LEU A 4 41.51 28.02 -23.47
C LEU A 4 41.47 26.68 -22.73
N LEU A 5 42.58 26.26 -22.11
CA LEU A 5 42.66 24.96 -21.38
C LEU A 5 42.06 25.02 -19.97
N PHE A 6 41.99 26.20 -19.34
CA PHE A 6 41.40 26.35 -18.00
C PHE A 6 39.85 26.38 -18.01
N SER A 7 39.28 26.87 -19.11
CA SER A 7 37.82 26.93 -19.28
C SER A 7 37.19 25.55 -19.50
N LEU A 8 37.89 24.64 -20.20
CA LEU A 8 37.38 23.30 -20.49
C LEU A 8 37.40 22.35 -19.27
N SER A 9 38.40 22.51 -18.37
CA SER A 9 38.47 21.76 -17.11
C SER A 9 37.38 22.15 -16.12
N PHE A 10 36.97 23.43 -16.10
CA PHE A 10 35.92 23.91 -15.21
C PHE A 10 34.51 23.46 -15.65
N TYR A 11 34.28 23.36 -16.97
CA TYR A 11 33.04 22.85 -17.54
C TYR A 11 32.82 21.33 -17.32
N LEU A 12 33.90 20.54 -17.32
CA LEU A 12 33.85 19.11 -17.05
C LEU A 12 33.61 18.80 -15.57
N PHE A 13 33.93 19.69 -14.64
CA PHE A 13 33.73 19.51 -13.20
C PHE A 13 32.30 19.83 -12.76
N ILE A 14 31.56 20.68 -13.48
CA ILE A 14 30.18 21.05 -13.18
C ILE A 14 29.20 19.96 -13.63
N HIS A 15 29.53 19.12 -14.61
CA HIS A 15 28.68 18.00 -15.05
C HIS A 15 28.80 16.75 -14.19
N ALA A 16 29.72 16.71 -13.22
CA ALA A 16 29.92 15.54 -12.34
C ALA A 16 29.10 15.59 -11.04
N LEU A 17 28.25 16.59 -10.80
CA LEU A 17 27.54 16.79 -9.54
C LEU A 17 26.02 16.64 -9.60
N CYS A 18 25.46 16.20 -10.71
CA CYS A 18 24.08 15.74 -10.75
C CYS A 18 23.98 14.23 -10.60
N PHE A 19 24.54 13.67 -9.52
CA PHE A 19 24.08 12.38 -9.06
C PHE A 19 22.68 12.57 -8.47
N SER A 20 21.66 12.34 -9.27
CA SER A 20 20.33 12.01 -8.75
C SER A 20 20.50 10.84 -7.79
N THR A 21 20.57 11.10 -6.50
CA THR A 21 20.61 10.02 -5.50
C THR A 21 19.28 9.30 -5.60
N ASN A 22 19.30 8.06 -6.10
CA ASN A 22 18.11 7.24 -6.20
C ASN A 22 17.42 7.19 -4.82
N LYS A 23 16.16 7.59 -4.78
CA LYS A 23 15.38 7.62 -3.54
C LYS A 23 14.90 6.24 -3.16
N ASN A 24 14.71 5.99 -1.88
CA ASN A 24 14.03 4.78 -1.42
C ASN A 24 12.58 4.80 -1.87
N ILE A 25 12.00 3.63 -2.02
CA ILE A 25 10.60 3.45 -2.44
C ILE A 25 9.90 2.54 -1.43
N ILE A 26 8.77 2.98 -0.93
CA ILE A 26 7.86 2.15 -0.13
C ILE A 26 6.50 2.14 -0.82
N LEU A 27 6.05 0.95 -1.17
CA LEU A 27 4.68 0.69 -1.59
C LEU A 27 3.95 0.03 -0.42
N PHE A 28 3.16 0.83 0.29
CA PHE A 28 2.27 0.37 1.34
C PHE A 28 0.93 0.01 0.72
N ILE A 29 0.63 -1.28 0.63
CA ILE A 29 -0.58 -1.79 0.00
C ILE A 29 -1.42 -2.57 1.01
N THR A 30 -2.68 -2.18 1.13
CA THR A 30 -3.67 -2.85 1.96
C THR A 30 -4.46 -3.90 1.16
N ASP A 31 -5.35 -4.62 1.80
CA ASP A 31 -6.12 -5.71 1.22
C ASP A 31 -7.61 -5.43 1.40
N ASP A 32 -8.36 -5.24 0.32
CA ASP A 32 -9.80 -4.97 0.34
C ASP A 32 -10.19 -3.60 0.96
N GLN A 33 -9.41 -2.53 0.80
CA GLN A 33 -9.72 -1.23 1.38
C GLN A 33 -10.27 -0.24 0.36
N SER A 34 -11.47 0.30 0.63
CA SER A 34 -12.01 1.46 -0.07
C SER A 34 -11.37 2.78 0.40
N PRO A 35 -11.58 3.92 -0.31
CA PRO A 35 -11.07 5.23 0.11
C PRO A 35 -11.87 5.81 1.30
N ASP A 36 -11.94 5.06 2.40
CA ASP A 36 -12.65 5.38 3.63
C ASP A 36 -11.69 5.98 4.66
N ALA A 37 -11.33 7.25 4.52
CA ALA A 37 -10.49 7.97 5.47
C ALA A 37 -10.92 9.44 5.58
N GLY A 38 -10.40 10.16 6.57
CA GLY A 38 -10.70 11.58 6.77
C GLY A 38 -10.35 12.42 5.55
N CYS A 39 -9.20 12.17 4.94
CA CYS A 39 -8.76 12.85 3.71
C CYS A 39 -9.65 12.56 2.48
N TYR A 40 -10.48 11.52 2.51
CA TYR A 40 -11.51 11.22 1.52
C TYR A 40 -12.91 11.67 1.92
N GLY A 41 -13.04 12.37 3.07
CA GLY A 41 -14.30 12.96 3.54
C GLY A 41 -15.04 12.14 4.60
N ASN A 42 -14.64 10.92 4.92
CA ASN A 42 -15.25 10.12 5.99
C ASN A 42 -14.82 10.65 7.37
N LYS A 43 -15.76 11.23 8.11
CA LYS A 43 -15.49 11.87 9.40
C LYS A 43 -15.55 10.94 10.61
N LYS A 44 -15.98 9.71 10.41
CA LYS A 44 -16.16 8.71 11.47
C LYS A 44 -14.95 7.84 11.70
N ILE A 45 -14.34 7.35 10.61
CA ILE A 45 -13.16 6.50 10.68
C ILE A 45 -11.91 7.28 11.14
N LYS A 46 -11.08 6.66 11.96
CA LYS A 46 -9.88 7.31 12.53
C LYS A 46 -8.62 6.80 11.83
N MET A 47 -8.18 7.55 10.83
CA MET A 47 -6.94 7.29 10.08
C MET A 47 -6.03 8.53 10.03
N PRO A 48 -5.61 9.08 11.19
CA PRO A 48 -4.88 10.35 11.26
C PRO A 48 -3.50 10.33 10.59
N ASN A 49 -2.85 9.16 10.49
CA ASN A 49 -1.55 9.05 9.84
C ASN A 49 -1.68 9.10 8.30
N LEU A 50 -2.73 8.51 7.74
CA LEU A 50 -3.06 8.64 6.32
C LEU A 50 -3.49 10.07 5.98
N ASP A 51 -4.29 10.70 6.83
CA ASP A 51 -4.68 12.11 6.67
C ASP A 51 -3.46 13.04 6.70
N ALA A 52 -2.51 12.78 7.61
CA ALA A 52 -1.24 13.51 7.67
C ALA A 52 -0.35 13.24 6.45
N LEU A 53 -0.32 12.01 5.94
CA LEU A 53 0.41 11.67 4.72
C LEU A 53 -0.19 12.40 3.50
N ALA A 54 -1.51 12.49 3.40
CA ALA A 54 -2.20 13.24 2.34
C ALA A 54 -1.86 14.73 2.42
N THR A 55 -1.76 15.29 3.63
CA THR A 55 -1.35 16.69 3.85
C THR A 55 0.12 16.94 3.48
N ASP A 56 1.02 15.94 3.62
CA ASP A 56 2.45 16.04 3.24
C ASP A 56 2.73 15.55 1.80
N GLY A 57 1.70 15.17 1.05
CA GLY A 57 1.81 14.60 -0.29
C GLY A 57 0.71 15.03 -1.24
N THR A 58 0.38 14.11 -2.15
CA THR A 58 -0.72 14.25 -3.13
C THR A 58 -1.75 13.15 -2.88
N LEU A 59 -3.00 13.55 -2.72
CA LEU A 59 -4.17 12.69 -2.67
C LEU A 59 -4.78 12.57 -4.06
N PHE A 60 -4.98 11.34 -4.56
CA PHE A 60 -5.71 11.09 -5.80
C PHE A 60 -7.15 10.66 -5.46
N THR A 61 -8.12 11.41 -5.96
CA THR A 61 -9.54 11.13 -5.70
C THR A 61 -10.12 10.06 -6.61
N ASN A 62 -9.51 9.84 -7.79
CA ASN A 62 -9.97 8.92 -8.82
C ASN A 62 -8.88 7.89 -9.17
N ALA A 63 -8.54 7.05 -8.18
CA ALA A 63 -7.60 5.95 -8.35
C ALA A 63 -8.33 4.61 -8.40
N PHE A 64 -7.97 3.76 -9.36
CA PHE A 64 -8.68 2.51 -9.63
C PHE A 64 -7.74 1.31 -9.73
N ALA A 65 -8.14 0.21 -9.10
CA ALA A 65 -7.63 -1.10 -9.42
C ALA A 65 -8.13 -1.52 -10.81
N THR A 66 -7.33 -2.28 -11.53
CA THR A 66 -7.75 -2.84 -12.84
C THR A 66 -8.62 -4.08 -12.70
N THR A 67 -8.59 -4.72 -11.53
CA THR A 67 -9.30 -5.96 -11.23
C THR A 67 -9.58 -6.02 -9.73
N ALA A 68 -10.84 -6.19 -9.35
CA ALA A 68 -11.25 -6.31 -7.95
C ALA A 68 -11.00 -7.72 -7.38
N SER A 69 -9.77 -8.22 -7.52
CA SER A 69 -9.35 -9.55 -7.05
C SER A 69 -7.87 -9.53 -6.67
N CYS A 70 -7.56 -10.02 -5.47
CA CYS A 70 -6.26 -9.82 -4.82
C CYS A 70 -5.05 -10.21 -5.68
N SER A 71 -4.92 -11.49 -6.12
CA SER A 71 -3.75 -11.94 -6.90
C SER A 71 -3.66 -11.22 -8.24
N ALA A 72 -4.80 -11.07 -8.92
CA ALA A 72 -4.86 -10.41 -10.22
C ALA A 72 -4.47 -8.93 -10.11
N SER A 73 -5.02 -8.19 -9.15
CA SER A 73 -4.65 -6.79 -8.92
C SER A 73 -3.18 -6.64 -8.50
N ARG A 74 -2.69 -7.45 -7.55
CA ARG A 74 -1.29 -7.39 -7.09
C ARG A 74 -0.29 -7.67 -8.21
N SER A 75 -0.64 -8.55 -9.16
CA SER A 75 0.19 -8.78 -10.35
C SER A 75 0.29 -7.52 -11.22
N VAL A 76 -0.82 -6.79 -11.40
CA VAL A 76 -0.84 -5.52 -12.13
C VAL A 76 0.01 -4.46 -11.42
N VAL A 77 -0.20 -4.28 -10.12
CA VAL A 77 0.61 -3.38 -9.26
C VAL A 77 2.11 -3.63 -9.40
N LEU A 78 2.53 -4.90 -9.45
CA LEU A 78 3.93 -5.28 -9.50
C LEU A 78 4.52 -5.40 -10.92
N THR A 79 3.71 -5.31 -11.97
CA THR A 79 4.19 -5.43 -13.37
C THR A 79 3.87 -4.21 -14.23
N GLY A 80 2.85 -3.41 -13.85
CA GLY A 80 2.30 -2.36 -14.72
C GLY A 80 1.60 -2.89 -15.97
N LEU A 81 1.27 -4.16 -16.01
CA LEU A 81 0.63 -4.81 -17.14
C LEU A 81 -0.77 -5.28 -16.75
N HIS A 82 -1.75 -5.03 -17.60
CA HIS A 82 -3.08 -5.62 -17.45
C HIS A 82 -3.01 -7.16 -17.38
N ASN A 83 -3.98 -7.80 -16.74
CA ASN A 83 -3.97 -9.24 -16.51
C ASN A 83 -3.91 -10.07 -17.80
N HIS A 84 -4.51 -9.61 -18.90
CA HIS A 84 -4.41 -10.29 -20.20
C HIS A 84 -3.00 -10.23 -20.82
N LEU A 85 -2.16 -9.26 -20.39
CA LEU A 85 -0.77 -9.14 -20.81
C LEU A 85 0.21 -9.85 -19.87
N ASN A 86 -0.12 -9.95 -18.58
CA ASN A 86 0.75 -10.62 -17.62
C ASN A 86 0.36 -12.07 -17.30
N GLY A 87 -0.86 -12.51 -17.63
CA GLY A 87 -1.35 -13.88 -17.46
C GLY A 87 -1.99 -14.19 -16.11
N GLN A 88 -1.89 -13.31 -15.10
CA GLN A 88 -2.45 -13.54 -13.77
C GLN A 88 -3.95 -13.18 -13.74
N TYR A 89 -4.81 -14.01 -14.32
CA TYR A 89 -6.24 -13.74 -14.45
C TYR A 89 -7.05 -13.86 -13.16
N GLY A 90 -6.53 -14.56 -12.16
CA GLY A 90 -7.23 -14.82 -10.90
C GLY A 90 -6.30 -15.22 -9.77
N HIS A 91 -6.85 -15.88 -8.74
CA HIS A 91 -6.10 -16.29 -7.55
C HIS A 91 -5.02 -17.32 -7.85
N GLN A 92 -3.85 -17.15 -7.20
CA GLN A 92 -2.73 -18.08 -7.30
C GLN A 92 -2.88 -19.35 -6.44
N HIS A 93 -3.92 -19.44 -5.63
CA HIS A 93 -4.18 -20.55 -4.69
C HIS A 93 -5.44 -21.34 -5.07
N ASN A 94 -5.68 -22.44 -4.32
CA ASN A 94 -6.81 -23.35 -4.50
C ASN A 94 -6.84 -24.00 -5.90
N TYR A 95 -8.02 -24.18 -6.47
CA TYR A 95 -8.22 -24.84 -7.77
C TYR A 95 -7.65 -24.05 -8.94
N HIS A 96 -7.64 -22.72 -8.84
CA HIS A 96 -7.33 -21.83 -9.96
C HIS A 96 -5.84 -21.84 -10.30
N LYS A 97 -4.95 -21.74 -9.30
CA LYS A 97 -3.48 -21.71 -9.46
C LYS A 97 -2.99 -20.82 -10.60
N PHE A 98 -3.68 -19.69 -10.83
CA PHE A 98 -3.26 -18.73 -11.86
C PHE A 98 -1.85 -18.20 -11.57
N SER A 99 -1.09 -18.00 -12.61
CA SER A 99 0.25 -17.44 -12.54
C SER A 99 0.52 -16.55 -13.74
N SER A 100 1.42 -15.59 -13.57
CA SER A 100 1.88 -14.77 -14.68
C SER A 100 2.72 -15.56 -15.67
N PHE A 101 2.80 -15.06 -16.90
CA PHE A 101 3.66 -15.64 -17.93
C PHE A 101 5.12 -15.58 -17.50
N HIS A 102 5.89 -16.58 -17.93
CA HIS A 102 7.29 -16.78 -17.54
C HIS A 102 8.22 -15.61 -17.90
N ASN A 103 7.92 -14.91 -19.00
CA ASN A 103 8.68 -13.79 -19.52
C ASN A 103 8.25 -12.43 -18.98
N THR A 104 7.26 -12.38 -18.08
CA THR A 104 6.78 -11.14 -17.47
C THR A 104 7.89 -10.51 -16.65
N GLN A 105 8.12 -9.21 -16.84
CA GLN A 105 9.04 -8.42 -16.02
C GLN A 105 8.25 -7.78 -14.87
N SER A 106 8.79 -7.85 -13.66
CA SER A 106 8.15 -7.23 -12.49
C SER A 106 9.01 -6.14 -11.87
N LEU A 107 8.37 -5.20 -11.21
CA LEU A 107 8.99 -4.07 -10.54
C LEU A 107 10.13 -4.47 -9.58
N PRO A 108 9.97 -5.46 -8.66
CA PRO A 108 11.06 -5.85 -7.78
C PRO A 108 12.28 -6.38 -8.53
N VAL A 109 12.09 -7.15 -9.61
CA VAL A 109 13.18 -7.67 -10.43
C VAL A 109 13.88 -6.56 -11.19
N LEU A 110 13.12 -5.63 -11.78
CA LEU A 110 13.69 -4.48 -12.49
C LEU A 110 14.47 -3.57 -11.53
N LEU A 111 13.91 -3.23 -10.38
CA LEU A 111 14.59 -2.40 -9.39
C LEU A 111 15.84 -3.07 -8.83
N SER A 112 15.83 -4.39 -8.58
CA SER A 112 17.04 -5.13 -8.16
C SER A 112 18.14 -5.05 -9.21
N ARG A 113 17.82 -5.20 -10.50
CA ARG A 113 18.77 -5.01 -11.61
C ARG A 113 19.35 -3.60 -11.71
N HIS A 114 18.58 -2.58 -11.24
CA HIS A 114 19.02 -1.18 -11.19
C HIS A 114 19.65 -0.78 -9.85
N GLY A 115 20.10 -1.75 -9.07
CA GLY A 115 20.89 -1.53 -7.87
C GLY A 115 20.12 -1.29 -6.59
N TYR A 116 18.78 -1.39 -6.61
CA TYR A 116 17.97 -1.37 -5.39
C TYR A 116 18.11 -2.69 -4.64
N ARG A 117 18.04 -2.62 -3.32
CA ARG A 117 17.78 -3.78 -2.47
C ARG A 117 16.27 -3.94 -2.34
N THR A 118 15.72 -5.07 -2.74
CA THR A 118 14.26 -5.27 -2.78
C THR A 118 13.80 -6.15 -1.63
N PHE A 119 12.77 -5.71 -0.91
CA PHE A 119 12.24 -6.34 0.28
C PHE A 119 10.74 -6.48 0.21
N ARG A 120 10.21 -7.59 0.73
CA ARG A 120 8.77 -7.75 0.94
C ARG A 120 8.46 -8.17 2.37
N ILE A 121 7.34 -7.67 2.89
CA ILE A 121 6.74 -8.12 4.16
C ILE A 121 5.23 -8.26 3.97
N GLY A 122 4.65 -9.28 4.58
CA GLY A 122 3.22 -9.52 4.60
C GLY A 122 2.67 -10.26 3.39
N LYS A 123 1.48 -9.88 2.91
CA LYS A 123 0.73 -10.58 1.88
C LYS A 123 1.40 -10.45 0.51
N TYR A 124 1.78 -11.59 -0.08
CA TYR A 124 2.44 -11.61 -1.38
C TYR A 124 1.48 -11.94 -2.53
N HIS A 125 0.91 -13.11 -2.52
CA HIS A 125 -0.26 -13.58 -3.27
C HIS A 125 -0.17 -13.46 -4.81
N VAL A 126 1.03 -13.59 -5.38
CA VAL A 126 1.31 -13.64 -6.83
C VAL A 126 2.18 -14.85 -7.16
N ALA A 127 2.14 -15.31 -8.40
CA ALA A 127 2.94 -16.43 -8.90
C ALA A 127 3.33 -16.20 -10.39
N PRO A 128 4.40 -16.86 -10.87
CA PRO A 128 5.35 -17.68 -10.12
C PRO A 128 6.36 -16.82 -9.35
N GLU A 129 6.99 -17.37 -8.30
CA GLU A 129 7.85 -16.57 -7.40
C GLU A 129 9.05 -15.94 -8.13
N TYR A 130 9.66 -16.63 -9.11
CA TYR A 130 10.82 -16.08 -9.82
C TYR A 130 10.49 -14.87 -10.70
N VAL A 131 9.24 -14.72 -11.17
CA VAL A 131 8.78 -13.52 -11.89
C VAL A 131 8.73 -12.32 -10.94
N TYR A 132 8.34 -12.54 -9.69
CA TYR A 132 8.15 -11.50 -8.67
C TYR A 132 9.22 -11.57 -7.58
N LYS A 133 10.44 -11.97 -7.91
CA LYS A 133 11.51 -12.21 -6.95
C LYS A 133 11.91 -10.91 -6.24
N PHE A 134 11.88 -10.94 -4.92
CA PHE A 134 12.51 -9.97 -4.03
C PHE A 134 13.81 -10.54 -3.49
N ASP A 135 14.81 -9.68 -3.23
CA ASP A 135 16.08 -10.11 -2.64
C ASP A 135 15.87 -10.66 -1.23
N TYR A 136 14.93 -10.07 -0.49
CA TYR A 136 14.68 -10.44 0.90
C TYR A 136 13.19 -10.51 1.23
N LYS A 137 12.83 -11.53 2.02
CA LYS A 137 11.52 -11.67 2.65
C LYS A 137 11.66 -11.42 4.15
N ILE A 138 10.95 -10.42 4.66
CA ILE A 138 10.85 -10.13 6.09
C ILE A 138 9.65 -10.91 6.64
N GLN A 139 9.82 -11.59 7.76
CA GLN A 139 8.73 -12.28 8.46
C GLN A 139 7.93 -11.28 9.28
N GLY A 140 6.62 -11.47 9.36
CA GLY A 140 5.73 -10.60 10.15
C GLY A 140 4.29 -11.11 10.15
N ASN A 141 3.55 -10.73 11.19
CA ASN A 141 2.12 -11.01 11.23
C ASN A 141 1.37 -10.03 10.32
N GLN A 142 0.85 -10.54 9.21
CA GLN A 142 0.21 -9.74 8.14
C GLN A 142 -1.03 -8.95 8.62
N ARG A 143 -1.59 -9.28 9.80
CA ARG A 143 -2.71 -8.57 10.41
C ARG A 143 -2.29 -7.62 11.54
N ASN A 144 -1.00 -7.43 11.73
CA ASN A 144 -0.44 -6.47 12.68
C ASN A 144 0.55 -5.53 11.97
N ALA A 145 0.03 -4.48 11.34
CA ALA A 145 0.83 -3.53 10.59
C ALA A 145 1.86 -2.78 11.45
N VAL A 146 1.59 -2.59 12.76
CA VAL A 146 2.55 -1.99 13.70
C VAL A 146 3.75 -2.90 13.90
N GLN A 147 3.53 -4.19 14.14
CA GLN A 147 4.62 -5.16 14.25
C GLN A 147 5.39 -5.27 12.93
N MET A 148 4.69 -5.36 11.79
CA MET A 148 5.34 -5.38 10.47
C MET A 148 6.25 -4.17 10.27
N ALA A 149 5.83 -2.97 10.66
CA ALA A 149 6.67 -1.77 10.58
C ALA A 149 7.93 -1.89 11.45
N ARG A 150 7.82 -2.40 12.65
CA ARG A 150 8.97 -2.65 13.56
C ARG A 150 9.94 -3.67 13.00
N GLU A 151 9.45 -4.73 12.37
CA GLU A 151 10.31 -5.73 11.69
C GLU A 151 11.11 -5.11 10.52
N CYS A 152 10.59 -4.06 9.88
CA CYS A 152 11.31 -3.33 8.84
C CYS A 152 12.40 -2.38 9.39
N ALA A 153 12.46 -2.13 10.70
CA ALA A 153 13.40 -1.16 11.28
C ALA A 153 14.87 -1.50 10.99
N LYS A 154 15.25 -2.78 11.03
CA LYS A 154 16.61 -3.23 10.71
C LYS A 154 17.01 -2.91 9.28
N LEU A 155 16.09 -3.11 8.33
CA LEU A 155 16.28 -2.75 6.94
C LEU A 155 16.46 -1.24 6.77
N ILE A 156 15.53 -0.45 7.36
CA ILE A 156 15.49 1.00 7.21
C ILE A 156 16.73 1.66 7.83
N ASN A 157 17.16 1.18 9.00
CA ASN A 157 18.35 1.68 9.69
C ASN A 157 19.69 1.21 9.08
N ASN A 158 19.67 0.37 8.06
CA ASN A 158 20.89 -0.12 7.42
C ASN A 158 21.66 1.06 6.77
N LYS A 159 22.98 1.10 7.01
CA LYS A 159 23.89 2.14 6.51
C LYS A 159 24.31 1.96 5.03
N SER A 160 23.68 1.05 4.29
CA SER A 160 23.97 0.85 2.87
C SER A 160 23.69 2.13 2.08
N ASN A 161 24.59 2.48 1.17
CA ASN A 161 24.41 3.58 0.21
C ASN A 161 23.44 3.21 -0.94
N LYS A 162 23.07 1.93 -1.06
CA LYS A 162 22.09 1.48 -2.05
C LYS A 162 20.67 1.83 -1.60
N PRO A 163 19.82 2.38 -2.47
CA PRO A 163 18.42 2.59 -2.16
C PRO A 163 17.70 1.27 -1.95
N PHE A 164 16.53 1.32 -1.32
CA PHE A 164 15.69 0.13 -1.15
C PHE A 164 14.30 0.33 -1.74
N PHE A 165 13.71 -0.77 -2.18
CA PHE A 165 12.29 -0.91 -2.46
C PHE A 165 11.67 -1.85 -1.42
N LEU A 166 10.68 -1.35 -0.70
CA LEU A 166 9.91 -2.12 0.28
C LEU A 166 8.46 -2.27 -0.18
N TYR A 167 8.06 -3.50 -0.49
CA TYR A 167 6.67 -3.89 -0.67
C TYR A 167 6.09 -4.27 0.69
N PHE A 168 5.36 -3.33 1.30
CA PHE A 168 4.72 -3.49 2.60
C PHE A 168 3.24 -3.79 2.39
N ALA A 169 2.84 -5.05 2.56
CA ALA A 169 1.53 -5.53 2.17
C ALA A 169 0.78 -6.14 3.36
N THR A 170 -0.25 -5.46 3.86
CA THR A 170 -1.10 -6.00 4.93
C THR A 170 -2.09 -7.02 4.40
N SER A 171 -2.61 -7.90 5.29
CA SER A 171 -3.80 -8.70 5.02
C SER A 171 -5.07 -8.02 5.53
N ASP A 172 -4.96 -6.91 6.21
CA ASP A 172 -6.08 -6.10 6.65
C ASP A 172 -6.42 -5.04 5.59
N PRO A 173 -7.66 -4.62 5.48
CA PRO A 173 -8.85 -5.03 6.24
C PRO A 173 -9.63 -6.20 5.61
N HIS A 174 -8.98 -7.15 4.94
CA HIS A 174 -9.64 -8.33 4.36
C HIS A 174 -10.47 -9.08 5.41
N ARG A 175 -11.66 -9.49 5.03
CA ARG A 175 -12.54 -10.35 5.87
C ARG A 175 -11.79 -11.57 6.36
N GLY A 176 -12.18 -12.04 7.55
CA GLY A 176 -11.61 -13.23 8.18
C GLY A 176 -11.11 -12.96 9.59
N GLY A 177 -10.61 -14.00 10.22
CA GLY A 177 -10.31 -14.01 11.66
C GLY A 177 -11.45 -14.64 12.49
N GLY A 178 -12.57 -14.97 11.84
CA GLY A 178 -13.74 -15.55 12.46
C GLY A 178 -14.92 -14.58 12.53
N ILE A 179 -15.90 -14.93 13.33
CA ILE A 179 -17.13 -14.15 13.55
C ILE A 179 -17.14 -13.65 14.98
N ASP A 180 -17.52 -12.40 15.21
CA ASP A 180 -17.77 -11.87 16.55
C ASP A 180 -19.02 -12.52 17.15
N ARG A 181 -18.81 -13.50 18.00
CA ARG A 181 -19.89 -14.24 18.67
C ARG A 181 -20.53 -13.48 19.82
N ASN A 182 -19.91 -12.41 20.29
CA ASN A 182 -20.44 -11.55 21.36
C ASN A 182 -21.45 -10.55 20.84
N SER A 183 -21.38 -10.22 19.55
CA SER A 183 -22.36 -9.37 18.89
C SER A 183 -23.58 -10.19 18.45
N LYS A 184 -24.81 -9.68 18.75
CA LYS A 184 -26.05 -10.28 18.23
C LYS A 184 -26.14 -10.25 16.71
N TYR A 185 -25.40 -9.37 16.04
CA TYR A 185 -25.33 -9.25 14.59
C TYR A 185 -24.26 -10.15 13.95
N ARG A 186 -23.37 -10.74 14.76
CA ARG A 186 -22.35 -11.72 14.36
C ARG A 186 -21.51 -11.26 13.14
N PRO A 187 -20.96 -10.04 13.12
CA PRO A 187 -20.14 -9.58 12.00
C PRO A 187 -18.86 -10.42 11.87
N ASP A 188 -18.27 -10.41 10.67
CA ASP A 188 -16.89 -10.87 10.48
C ASP A 188 -15.92 -10.01 11.30
N LEU A 189 -14.85 -10.61 11.80
CA LEU A 189 -13.87 -9.90 12.63
C LEU A 189 -12.91 -9.01 11.84
N PHE A 190 -12.81 -9.13 10.52
CA PHE A 190 -11.86 -8.35 9.71
C PHE A 190 -10.43 -8.33 10.30
N GLY A 191 -10.00 -9.47 10.83
CA GLY A 191 -8.71 -9.61 11.49
C GLY A 191 -8.62 -9.04 12.90
N ASN A 192 -9.69 -8.43 13.44
CA ASN A 192 -9.74 -8.00 14.83
C ASN A 192 -9.73 -9.22 15.75
N LYS A 193 -9.24 -9.04 16.96
CA LYS A 193 -9.25 -10.10 17.95
C LYS A 193 -10.54 -10.08 18.75
N PRO A 194 -11.13 -11.26 19.05
CA PRO A 194 -12.33 -11.36 19.88
C PRO A 194 -12.05 -10.92 21.33
N ASN A 195 -13.12 -10.68 22.07
CA ASN A 195 -13.07 -10.44 23.52
C ASN A 195 -12.20 -9.25 23.94
N ASN A 196 -12.23 -8.16 23.18
CA ASN A 196 -11.43 -6.95 23.43
C ASN A 196 -9.91 -7.19 23.55
N GLN A 197 -9.40 -8.28 23.01
CA GLN A 197 -7.98 -8.51 22.91
C GLN A 197 -7.39 -7.57 21.86
N SER A 198 -6.12 -7.16 22.04
CA SER A 198 -5.41 -6.32 21.09
C SER A 198 -4.28 -7.06 20.36
N HIS A 199 -3.90 -6.56 19.20
CA HIS A 199 -2.65 -6.91 18.59
C HIS A 199 -1.48 -6.23 19.31
N ASN A 200 -0.34 -6.92 19.41
CA ASN A 200 0.81 -6.37 20.12
C ASN A 200 1.24 -5.00 19.54
N GLY A 201 1.31 -3.99 20.39
CA GLY A 201 1.70 -2.63 20.03
C GLY A 201 0.63 -1.80 19.34
N VAL A 202 -0.59 -2.32 19.21
CA VAL A 202 -1.75 -1.62 18.65
C VAL A 202 -2.61 -1.06 19.80
N SER A 203 -3.02 0.18 19.68
CA SER A 203 -4.06 0.78 20.52
C SER A 203 -5.41 0.57 19.83
N GLU A 204 -6.21 -0.37 20.32
CA GLU A 204 -7.47 -0.71 19.68
C GLU A 204 -8.46 0.46 19.77
N VAL A 205 -9.14 0.73 18.66
CA VAL A 205 -10.23 1.70 18.57
C VAL A 205 -11.47 0.94 18.15
N HIS A 206 -12.43 0.85 19.07
CA HIS A 206 -13.71 0.19 18.82
C HIS A 206 -14.72 1.19 18.27
N TYR A 207 -15.55 0.74 17.34
CA TYR A 207 -16.64 1.52 16.74
C TYR A 207 -17.98 0.87 17.08
N GLY A 208 -18.94 1.72 17.47
CA GLY A 208 -20.35 1.33 17.61
C GLY A 208 -21.10 1.42 16.28
N LEU A 209 -22.37 1.03 16.30
CA LEU A 209 -23.21 1.10 15.09
C LEU A 209 -23.42 2.54 14.59
N ASP A 210 -23.39 3.53 15.50
CA ASP A 210 -23.56 4.95 15.18
C ASP A 210 -22.25 5.64 14.81
N ASP A 211 -21.11 4.94 14.96
CA ASP A 211 -19.79 5.47 14.66
C ASP A 211 -19.33 5.15 13.22
N VAL A 212 -20.23 4.64 12.38
CA VAL A 212 -19.91 4.30 10.99
C VAL A 212 -20.79 5.08 10.01
N GLU A 213 -20.24 5.37 8.85
CA GLU A 213 -20.97 5.87 7.68
C GLU A 213 -21.27 4.69 6.77
N VAL A 214 -22.55 4.43 6.49
CA VAL A 214 -22.94 3.40 5.53
C VAL A 214 -22.87 3.97 4.12
N PRO A 215 -22.02 3.45 3.24
CA PRO A 215 -21.91 3.94 1.88
C PRO A 215 -23.22 3.69 1.10
N PRO A 216 -23.57 4.54 0.11
CA PRO A 216 -24.87 4.48 -0.58
C PRO A 216 -25.19 3.17 -1.29
N PHE A 217 -24.20 2.36 -1.61
CA PHE A 217 -24.38 1.06 -2.28
C PHE A 217 -24.73 -0.08 -1.32
N LEU A 218 -24.68 0.15 0.00
CA LEU A 218 -25.03 -0.82 1.02
C LEU A 218 -26.34 -0.48 1.71
N PRO A 219 -27.12 -1.48 2.16
CA PRO A 219 -28.33 -1.21 2.94
C PRO A 219 -27.95 -0.72 4.34
N ASP A 220 -28.58 0.35 4.79
CA ASP A 220 -28.39 0.86 6.15
C ASP A 220 -29.20 0.01 7.16
N THR A 221 -28.59 -1.04 7.62
CA THR A 221 -29.13 -1.98 8.60
C THR A 221 -28.16 -2.15 9.77
N PRO A 222 -28.65 -2.51 10.98
CA PRO A 222 -27.76 -2.77 12.10
C PRO A 222 -26.68 -3.86 11.83
N THR A 223 -26.99 -4.86 11.01
CA THR A 223 -26.03 -5.89 10.60
C THR A 223 -24.93 -5.31 9.72
N CYS A 224 -25.29 -4.49 8.73
CA CYS A 224 -24.30 -3.82 7.86
C CYS A 224 -23.43 -2.85 8.67
N ARG A 225 -24.03 -2.09 9.60
CA ARG A 225 -23.28 -1.19 10.50
C ARG A 225 -22.30 -1.96 11.38
N ALA A 226 -22.68 -3.14 11.90
CA ALA A 226 -21.80 -4.00 12.69
C ALA A 226 -20.60 -4.51 11.88
N GLU A 227 -20.80 -4.91 10.62
CA GLU A 227 -19.73 -5.29 9.69
C GLU A 227 -18.79 -4.10 9.43
N LEU A 228 -19.32 -2.91 9.14
CA LEU A 228 -18.54 -1.70 8.93
C LEU A 228 -17.76 -1.28 10.18
N ALA A 229 -18.30 -1.47 11.38
CA ALA A 229 -17.60 -1.18 12.64
C ALA A 229 -16.33 -2.03 12.79
N GLN A 230 -16.39 -3.31 12.45
CA GLN A 230 -15.23 -4.21 12.46
C GLN A 230 -14.22 -3.83 11.34
N TYR A 231 -14.72 -3.49 10.17
CA TYR A 231 -13.90 -2.99 9.06
C TYR A 231 -13.16 -1.68 9.45
N TYR A 232 -13.82 -0.70 10.06
CA TYR A 232 -13.21 0.55 10.52
C TYR A 232 -12.12 0.32 11.57
N GLN A 233 -12.36 -0.57 12.53
CA GLN A 233 -11.34 -0.97 13.51
C GLN A 233 -10.09 -1.54 12.82
N SER A 234 -10.27 -2.39 11.82
CA SER A 234 -9.17 -2.96 11.03
C SER A 234 -8.40 -1.87 10.26
N CYS A 235 -9.09 -0.93 9.63
CA CYS A 235 -8.47 0.21 8.94
C CYS A 235 -7.68 1.11 9.90
N THR A 236 -8.22 1.38 11.09
CA THR A 236 -7.51 2.16 12.13
C THR A 236 -6.21 1.45 12.58
N ARG A 237 -6.21 0.11 12.64
CA ARG A 237 -5.00 -0.67 12.96
C ARG A 237 -3.94 -0.55 11.84
N ILE A 238 -4.36 -0.54 10.58
CA ILE A 238 -3.46 -0.30 9.43
C ILE A 238 -2.84 1.09 9.53
N ASP A 239 -3.63 2.10 9.83
CA ASP A 239 -3.19 3.49 9.98
C ASP A 239 -2.11 3.62 11.06
N GLN A 240 -2.26 2.94 12.20
CA GLN A 240 -1.22 2.91 13.24
C GLN A 240 0.08 2.28 12.73
N GLY A 241 -0.01 1.25 11.87
CA GLY A 241 1.15 0.66 11.21
C GLY A 241 1.84 1.62 10.25
N LEU A 242 1.08 2.40 9.48
CA LEU A 242 1.61 3.47 8.64
C LEU A 242 2.33 4.53 9.48
N GLY A 243 1.72 4.97 10.60
CA GLY A 243 2.33 5.91 11.54
C GLY A 243 3.65 5.40 12.13
N GLU A 244 3.70 4.12 12.56
CA GLU A 244 4.92 3.51 13.09
C GLU A 244 6.02 3.43 12.01
N LEU A 245 5.67 3.07 10.77
CA LEU A 245 6.61 3.03 9.65
C LEU A 245 7.20 4.43 9.35
N ILE A 246 6.35 5.46 9.30
CA ILE A 246 6.78 6.86 9.10
C ILE A 246 7.69 7.31 10.25
N LYS A 247 7.36 6.97 11.48
CA LYS A 247 8.19 7.27 12.66
C LYS A 247 9.57 6.64 12.56
N ILE A 248 9.66 5.38 12.13
CA ILE A 248 10.93 4.68 11.91
C ILE A 248 11.74 5.36 10.80
N LEU A 249 11.12 5.74 9.68
CA LEU A 249 11.77 6.48 8.59
C LEU A 249 12.32 7.83 9.06
N LYS A 250 11.53 8.60 9.82
CA LYS A 250 11.97 9.89 10.38
C LYS A 250 13.14 9.71 11.33
N LYS A 251 13.09 8.72 12.23
CA LYS A 251 14.19 8.40 13.17
C LYS A 251 15.48 7.99 12.45
N ALA A 252 15.35 7.30 11.31
CA ALA A 252 16.48 6.90 10.47
C ALA A 252 17.02 8.02 9.57
N GLY A 253 16.41 9.21 9.55
CA GLY A 253 16.73 10.31 8.65
C GLY A 253 16.41 10.03 7.18
N LYS A 254 15.58 9.02 6.89
CA LYS A 254 15.28 8.56 5.51
C LYS A 254 13.92 9.03 4.99
N TYR A 255 13.09 9.65 5.81
CA TYR A 255 11.75 10.07 5.40
C TYR A 255 11.79 11.00 4.17
N ASN A 256 12.68 11.98 4.18
CA ASN A 256 12.83 12.95 3.08
C ASN A 256 13.50 12.35 1.82
N ASP A 257 14.02 11.15 1.91
CA ASP A 257 14.64 10.42 0.79
C ASP A 257 13.80 9.21 0.37
N THR A 258 12.54 9.16 0.74
CA THR A 258 11.65 8.02 0.46
C THR A 258 10.41 8.48 -0.30
N LEU A 259 10.18 7.88 -1.47
CA LEU A 259 8.89 7.89 -2.14
C LEU A 259 7.98 6.92 -1.39
N LEU A 260 6.93 7.44 -0.77
CA LEU A 260 5.96 6.65 -0.03
C LEU A 260 4.61 6.67 -0.74
N ILE A 261 4.15 5.50 -1.16
CA ILE A 261 2.86 5.31 -1.84
C ILE A 261 1.98 4.46 -0.93
N PHE A 262 0.80 4.97 -0.61
CA PHE A 262 -0.25 4.22 0.10
C PHE A 262 -1.39 3.92 -0.87
N THR A 263 -1.78 2.65 -0.98
CA THR A 263 -2.93 2.23 -1.79
C THR A 263 -3.52 0.92 -1.24
N SER A 264 -4.60 0.44 -1.85
CA SER A 264 -5.15 -0.90 -1.64
C SER A 264 -5.05 -1.72 -2.92
N ASP A 265 -5.10 -3.04 -2.81
CA ASP A 265 -5.11 -3.89 -4.00
C ASP A 265 -6.44 -3.79 -4.76
N HIS A 266 -7.56 -3.62 -4.08
CA HIS A 266 -8.88 -3.29 -4.63
C HIS A 266 -9.79 -2.77 -3.51
N GLY A 267 -11.06 -2.53 -3.83
CA GLY A 267 -12.03 -1.98 -2.87
C GLY A 267 -12.59 -3.01 -1.89
N ILE A 268 -13.55 -2.56 -1.09
CA ILE A 268 -14.09 -3.26 0.08
C ILE A 268 -14.73 -4.63 -0.24
N ALA A 269 -14.55 -5.59 0.67
CA ALA A 269 -15.15 -6.93 0.59
C ALA A 269 -16.59 -6.96 1.11
N MET A 270 -17.46 -6.16 0.50
CA MET A 270 -18.90 -6.08 0.78
C MET A 270 -19.69 -6.34 -0.51
N PRO A 271 -21.01 -6.63 -0.41
CA PRO A 271 -21.86 -6.78 -1.60
C PRO A 271 -21.74 -5.58 -2.53
N GLY A 272 -21.54 -5.81 -3.83
CA GLY A 272 -21.32 -4.77 -4.83
C GLY A 272 -19.89 -4.19 -4.87
N GLY A 273 -19.01 -4.63 -3.98
CA GLY A 273 -17.60 -4.26 -3.95
C GLY A 273 -16.68 -5.30 -4.59
N LYS A 274 -15.80 -5.94 -3.80
CA LYS A 274 -14.87 -7.00 -4.24
C LYS A 274 -15.51 -7.98 -5.23
N THR A 275 -14.73 -8.40 -6.23
CA THR A 275 -15.14 -9.29 -7.34
C THR A 275 -16.15 -8.70 -8.32
N THR A 276 -16.39 -7.40 -8.27
CA THR A 276 -17.23 -6.68 -9.23
C THR A 276 -16.43 -5.63 -10.02
N VAL A 277 -17.05 -5.10 -11.06
CA VAL A 277 -16.49 -4.00 -11.88
C VAL A 277 -17.07 -2.63 -11.49
N TYR A 278 -17.81 -2.57 -10.40
CA TYR A 278 -18.36 -1.33 -9.88
C TYR A 278 -17.32 -0.53 -9.08
N ASP A 279 -17.56 0.76 -8.93
CA ASP A 279 -16.70 1.67 -8.15
C ASP A 279 -16.29 1.11 -6.78
N PRO A 280 -17.22 0.56 -5.96
CA PRO A 280 -16.81 0.03 -4.64
C PRO A 280 -15.81 -1.13 -4.69
N GLY A 281 -15.74 -1.84 -5.82
CA GLY A 281 -14.77 -2.92 -6.04
C GLY A 281 -13.44 -2.42 -6.62
N LEU A 282 -13.49 -1.39 -7.48
CA LEU A 282 -12.32 -0.93 -8.23
C LEU A 282 -11.66 0.31 -7.63
N ARG A 283 -12.44 1.23 -7.03
CA ARG A 283 -11.91 2.47 -6.47
C ARG A 283 -11.12 2.21 -5.19
N VAL A 284 -9.89 2.73 -5.15
CA VAL A 284 -8.94 2.50 -4.04
C VAL A 284 -8.42 3.81 -3.47
N PRO A 285 -8.00 3.84 -2.19
CA PRO A 285 -7.25 4.96 -1.68
C PRO A 285 -5.90 5.04 -2.41
N PHE A 286 -5.44 6.26 -2.70
CA PHE A 286 -4.15 6.47 -3.34
C PHE A 286 -3.55 7.79 -2.88
N VAL A 287 -2.51 7.70 -2.07
CA VAL A 287 -1.78 8.86 -1.54
C VAL A 287 -0.30 8.68 -1.83
N VAL A 288 0.32 9.69 -2.41
CA VAL A 288 1.74 9.68 -2.77
C VAL A 288 2.47 10.81 -2.08
N ARG A 289 3.44 10.48 -1.26
CA ARG A 289 4.42 11.44 -0.79
C ARG A 289 5.69 11.30 -1.62
N ASN A 290 5.89 12.26 -2.53
CA ASN A 290 7.05 12.29 -3.43
C ASN A 290 8.15 13.18 -2.85
N PRO A 291 9.36 12.66 -2.58
CA PRO A 291 10.47 13.46 -2.04
C PRO A 291 11.04 14.49 -3.00
N TYR A 292 10.69 14.41 -4.30
CA TYR A 292 11.08 15.39 -5.31
C TYR A 292 10.08 16.55 -5.47
N SER A 293 8.86 16.39 -4.94
CA SER A 293 7.83 17.42 -5.01
C SER A 293 8.01 18.45 -3.89
N THR A 294 7.94 19.71 -4.25
CA THR A 294 7.83 20.84 -3.30
C THR A 294 6.39 21.13 -2.91
N GLU A 295 5.43 20.67 -3.71
CA GLU A 295 3.99 20.83 -3.45
C GLU A 295 3.50 19.80 -2.44
N LYS A 296 2.68 20.25 -1.50
CA LYS A 296 2.10 19.44 -0.43
C LYS A 296 0.60 19.70 -0.31
N GLY A 297 -0.13 18.71 0.22
CA GLY A 297 -1.57 18.81 0.41
C GLY A 297 -2.34 18.94 -0.92
N VAL A 298 -1.77 18.45 -2.02
CA VAL A 298 -2.40 18.52 -3.34
C VAL A 298 -3.52 17.49 -3.43
N VAL A 299 -4.70 17.92 -3.82
CA VAL A 299 -5.81 17.04 -4.20
C VAL A 299 -5.86 16.99 -5.73
N ASN A 300 -5.60 15.81 -6.27
CA ASN A 300 -5.55 15.57 -7.72
C ASN A 300 -6.74 14.71 -8.15
N ASN A 301 -7.56 15.25 -9.06
CA ASN A 301 -8.74 14.59 -9.59
C ASN A 301 -8.48 13.82 -10.90
N ALA A 302 -7.23 13.74 -11.35
CA ALA A 302 -6.90 12.93 -12.52
C ALA A 302 -7.24 11.44 -12.25
N MET A 303 -7.77 10.78 -13.27
CA MET A 303 -8.01 9.34 -13.22
C MET A 303 -6.67 8.62 -13.38
N ILE A 304 -6.34 7.79 -12.40
CA ILE A 304 -5.15 6.93 -12.41
C ILE A 304 -5.55 5.49 -12.11
N SER A 305 -4.70 4.57 -12.49
CA SER A 305 -4.89 3.16 -12.17
C SER A 305 -3.59 2.49 -11.72
N HIS A 306 -3.68 1.26 -11.25
CA HIS A 306 -2.52 0.50 -10.77
C HIS A 306 -1.44 0.27 -11.84
N ILE A 307 -1.78 0.31 -13.14
CA ILE A 307 -0.78 0.22 -14.21
C ILE A 307 0.16 1.42 -14.23
N ASP A 308 -0.31 2.60 -13.78
CA ASP A 308 0.49 3.82 -13.75
C ASP A 308 1.60 3.75 -12.68
N LEU A 309 1.46 2.87 -11.67
CA LEU A 309 2.47 2.69 -10.63
C LEU A 309 3.84 2.28 -11.19
N SER A 310 3.88 1.46 -12.23
CA SER A 310 5.15 1.04 -12.82
C SER A 310 5.82 2.15 -13.65
N LEU A 311 5.04 3.11 -14.16
CA LEU A 311 5.56 4.25 -14.93
C LEU A 311 6.18 5.32 -14.04
N ILE A 312 5.75 5.44 -12.79
CA ILE A 312 6.33 6.39 -11.81
C ILE A 312 7.80 6.07 -11.49
N HIS A 313 8.24 4.83 -11.73
CA HIS A 313 9.57 4.34 -11.37
C HIS A 313 10.56 4.31 -12.53
N ILE A 314 10.07 4.52 -13.76
CA ILE A 314 10.88 4.58 -14.99
C ILE A 314 11.20 6.02 -15.32
#